data_96cb05efca15dc866651ab60c6d902ee
#
_entry.id   96cb05efca15dc866651ab60c6d902ee
#
_cell.length_a   1.000
_cell.length_b   1.000
_cell.length_c   1.000
_cell.angle_alpha   90.00
_cell.angle_beta   90.00
_cell.angle_gamma   90.00
#
_symmetry.space_group_name_H-M   'P 1'
#
loop_
_entity.id
_entity.type
_entity.pdbx_description
1 polymer ?
#
loop_
_entity_poly.entity_id
_entity_poly.type
_entity_poly.pdbx_seq_one_letter_code
_entity_poly.pdbx_strand_id
1 'polypeptide(L)'
;MGVVGIQEALQMAQSEGLDLVEVSSSSTPPVCRILDYGKFKYQQTRKGRTARKENRIHVKLDKTREVRLKPRIGEHDRISKVRMVERLLSEGSKVKIVVRFRGREITHPEFGMTLLKSVADDLTGKARLEKVPAFEGRSISMTLAPEKSIITKGNTQNAKTENT
;
A
#
# COMPACT_ATOMS: atom_id res chain seq x y z
N MET A 1 12.06 36.89 -14.95
CA MET A 1 11.41 38.23 -14.88
C MET A 1 11.37 38.66 -13.43
N GLY A 2 11.32 39.98 -13.17
CA GLY A 2 11.25 40.50 -11.79
C GLY A 2 9.82 40.79 -11.34
N VAL A 3 9.66 41.70 -10.37
CA VAL A 3 8.35 42.20 -9.93
C VAL A 3 7.86 43.21 -10.94
N VAL A 4 6.68 42.96 -11.52
CA VAL A 4 6.02 43.82 -12.53
C VAL A 4 4.61 44.16 -12.11
N GLY A 5 4.04 45.24 -12.66
CA GLY A 5 2.64 45.60 -12.41
C GLY A 5 1.66 44.58 -13.01
N ILE A 6 0.49 44.41 -12.41
CA ILE A 6 -0.50 43.44 -12.87
C ILE A 6 -0.98 43.69 -14.29
N GLN A 7 -1.12 44.98 -14.67
CA GLN A 7 -1.54 45.35 -16.04
C GLN A 7 -0.48 44.98 -17.07
N GLU A 8 0.78 45.23 -16.77
CA GLU A 8 1.91 44.87 -17.61
C GLU A 8 2.02 43.35 -17.78
N ALA A 9 1.88 42.59 -16.69
CA ALA A 9 1.86 41.12 -16.72
C ALA A 9 0.71 40.56 -17.58
N LEU A 10 -0.48 41.18 -17.53
CA LEU A 10 -1.61 40.81 -18.38
C LEU A 10 -1.37 41.11 -19.86
N GLN A 11 -0.79 42.27 -20.18
CA GLN A 11 -0.43 42.61 -21.56
C GLN A 11 0.60 41.64 -22.15
N MET A 12 1.60 41.24 -21.34
CA MET A 12 2.57 40.24 -21.75
C MET A 12 1.90 38.89 -22.05
N ALA A 13 1.00 38.43 -21.18
CA ALA A 13 0.26 37.18 -21.40
C ALA A 13 -0.59 37.24 -22.68
N GLN A 14 -1.29 38.35 -22.93
CA GLN A 14 -2.10 38.55 -24.12
C GLN A 14 -1.26 38.60 -25.40
N SER A 15 -0.07 39.24 -25.37
CA SER A 15 0.82 39.31 -26.54
C SER A 15 1.35 37.93 -26.93
N GLU A 16 1.50 37.00 -25.98
CA GLU A 16 1.93 35.62 -26.24
C GLU A 16 0.76 34.68 -26.52
N GLY A 17 -0.50 35.17 -26.44
CA GLY A 17 -1.70 34.32 -26.60
C GLY A 17 -1.89 33.29 -25.49
N LEU A 18 -1.36 33.57 -24.29
CA LEU A 18 -1.37 32.70 -23.11
C LEU A 18 -2.12 33.34 -21.94
N ASP A 19 -2.32 32.57 -20.89
CA ASP A 19 -2.99 33.01 -19.66
C ASP A 19 -1.98 33.41 -18.60
N LEU A 20 -2.31 34.45 -17.80
CA LEU A 20 -1.59 34.77 -16.57
C LEU A 20 -2.19 33.96 -15.43
N VAL A 21 -1.43 33.01 -14.88
CA VAL A 21 -1.89 32.09 -13.84
C VAL A 21 -1.13 32.31 -12.55
N GLU A 22 -1.86 32.60 -11.48
CA GLU A 22 -1.31 32.65 -10.13
C GLU A 22 -0.98 31.25 -9.63
N VAL A 23 0.29 30.96 -9.36
CA VAL A 23 0.76 29.65 -8.90
C VAL A 23 1.04 29.60 -7.40
N SER A 24 1.25 30.77 -6.76
CA SER A 24 1.41 30.89 -5.31
C SER A 24 0.81 32.20 -4.83
N SER A 25 -0.31 32.09 -4.11
CA SER A 25 -0.98 33.21 -3.44
C SER A 25 -0.38 33.54 -2.06
N SER A 26 0.38 32.62 -1.49
CA SER A 26 0.99 32.81 -0.14
C SER A 26 2.25 33.67 -0.17
N SER A 27 2.81 33.95 -1.31
CA SER A 27 3.99 34.83 -1.48
C SER A 27 3.57 36.29 -1.56
N THR A 28 4.37 37.20 -1.00
CA THR A 28 4.16 38.65 -1.13
C THR A 28 5.40 39.27 -1.82
N PRO A 29 5.29 39.69 -3.08
CA PRO A 29 4.14 39.68 -4.00
C PRO A 29 3.78 38.27 -4.47
N PRO A 30 2.54 38.04 -4.95
CA PRO A 30 2.10 36.74 -5.45
C PRO A 30 2.89 36.33 -6.68
N VAL A 31 3.18 35.04 -6.81
CA VAL A 31 3.92 34.47 -7.95
C VAL A 31 2.95 34.06 -9.04
N CYS A 32 3.09 34.69 -10.21
CA CYS A 32 2.32 34.38 -11.41
C CYS A 32 3.21 33.76 -12.50
N ARG A 33 2.61 32.94 -13.38
CA ARG A 33 3.27 32.39 -14.57
C ARG A 33 2.39 32.58 -15.80
N ILE A 34 3.02 32.92 -16.91
CA ILE A 34 2.38 32.99 -18.22
C ILE A 34 2.43 31.58 -18.82
N LEU A 35 1.29 30.95 -19.04
CA LEU A 35 1.15 29.58 -19.54
C LEU A 35 -0.29 29.30 -20.01
N ASP A 36 -0.48 28.22 -20.75
CA ASP A 36 -1.80 27.69 -21.10
C ASP A 36 -2.48 27.09 -19.86
N TYR A 37 -3.52 27.74 -19.35
CA TYR A 37 -4.25 27.31 -18.15
C TYR A 37 -4.92 25.94 -18.33
N GLY A 38 -5.44 25.64 -19.52
CA GLY A 38 -6.07 24.37 -19.82
C GLY A 38 -5.10 23.20 -19.66
N LYS A 39 -3.90 23.35 -20.27
CA LYS A 39 -2.81 22.36 -20.17
C LYS A 39 -2.27 22.24 -18.75
N PHE A 40 -2.11 23.35 -18.04
CA PHE A 40 -1.67 23.36 -16.65
C PHE A 40 -2.66 22.63 -15.74
N LYS A 41 -3.95 22.95 -15.83
CA LYS A 41 -5.04 22.32 -15.06
C LYS A 41 -5.11 20.81 -15.32
N TYR A 42 -4.98 20.40 -16.59
CA TYR A 42 -4.93 18.99 -16.95
C TYR A 42 -3.75 18.26 -16.30
N GLN A 43 -2.55 18.85 -16.40
CA GLN A 43 -1.34 18.28 -15.79
C GLN A 43 -1.46 18.18 -14.27
N GLN A 44 -2.01 19.22 -13.62
CA GLN A 44 -2.22 19.25 -12.17
C GLN A 44 -3.21 18.16 -11.73
N THR A 45 -4.31 18.01 -12.48
CA THR A 45 -5.30 16.95 -12.23
C THR A 45 -4.68 15.55 -12.43
N ARG A 46 -3.88 15.38 -13.47
CA ARG A 46 -3.16 14.12 -13.74
C ARG A 46 -2.18 13.78 -12.62
N LYS A 47 -1.36 14.74 -12.18
CA LYS A 47 -0.45 14.57 -11.02
C LYS A 47 -1.21 14.19 -9.74
N GLY A 48 -2.32 14.86 -9.46
CA GLY A 48 -3.18 14.55 -8.31
C GLY A 48 -3.79 13.14 -8.37
N ARG A 49 -4.20 12.68 -9.56
CA ARG A 49 -4.70 11.30 -9.76
C ARG A 49 -3.60 10.27 -9.55
N THR A 50 -2.40 10.51 -10.08
CA THR A 50 -1.24 9.62 -9.90
C THR A 50 -0.84 9.53 -8.44
N ALA A 51 -0.68 10.65 -7.74
CA ALA A 51 -0.36 10.70 -6.32
C ALA A 51 -1.43 9.98 -5.45
N ARG A 52 -2.72 10.15 -5.77
CA ARG A 52 -3.79 9.42 -5.09
C ARG A 52 -3.73 7.90 -5.35
N LYS A 53 -3.33 7.49 -6.57
CA LYS A 53 -3.17 6.08 -6.94
C LYS A 53 -2.00 5.45 -6.17
N GLU A 54 -0.87 6.14 -6.10
CA GLU A 54 0.32 5.73 -5.33
C GLU A 54 0.01 5.63 -3.84
N ASN A 55 -0.63 6.64 -3.24
CA ASN A 55 -1.04 6.58 -1.84
C ASN A 55 -2.01 5.42 -1.55
N ARG A 56 -2.92 5.09 -2.47
CA ARG A 56 -3.79 3.92 -2.32
C ARG A 56 -3.01 2.60 -2.32
N ILE A 57 -1.93 2.51 -3.09
CA ILE A 57 -1.05 1.33 -3.11
C ILE A 57 -0.31 1.24 -1.78
N HIS A 58 0.28 2.33 -1.27
CA HIS A 58 0.95 2.36 0.02
C HIS A 58 0.00 2.00 1.19
N VAL A 59 -1.20 2.57 1.22
CA VAL A 59 -2.22 2.25 2.24
C VAL A 59 -2.68 0.79 2.17
N LYS A 60 -2.67 0.15 0.98
CA LYS A 60 -2.96 -1.28 0.86
C LYS A 60 -1.82 -2.15 1.38
N LEU A 61 -0.57 -1.76 1.16
CA LEU A 61 0.63 -2.46 1.65
C LEU A 61 0.76 -2.42 3.17
N ASP A 62 0.30 -1.34 3.83
CA ASP A 62 0.30 -1.21 5.29
C ASP A 62 -0.90 -1.90 5.96
N LYS A 63 -1.90 -2.36 5.20
CA LYS A 63 -3.03 -3.09 5.76
C LYS A 63 -2.63 -4.49 6.21
N THR A 64 -2.62 -4.69 7.53
CA THR A 64 -2.54 -6.03 8.11
C THR A 64 -3.86 -6.77 7.92
N ARG A 65 -3.83 -7.90 7.19
CA ARG A 65 -4.98 -8.79 7.00
C ARG A 65 -4.99 -9.85 8.08
N GLU A 66 -6.15 -10.12 8.66
CA GLU A 66 -6.29 -11.15 9.70
C GLU A 66 -6.84 -12.44 9.12
N VAL A 67 -6.14 -13.55 9.39
CA VAL A 67 -6.59 -14.92 9.06
C VAL A 67 -6.75 -15.70 10.35
N ARG A 68 -7.96 -16.17 10.60
CA ARG A 68 -8.30 -16.93 11.82
C ARG A 68 -8.25 -18.42 11.57
N LEU A 69 -7.64 -19.14 12.52
CA LEU A 69 -7.55 -20.59 12.56
C LEU A 69 -8.19 -21.12 13.83
N LYS A 70 -8.62 -22.38 13.79
CA LYS A 70 -9.02 -23.14 14.97
C LYS A 70 -7.86 -24.03 15.40
N PRO A 71 -7.67 -24.30 16.72
CA PRO A 71 -6.58 -25.17 17.20
C PRO A 71 -6.61 -26.58 16.60
N ARG A 72 -7.82 -27.12 16.41
CA ARG A 72 -8.07 -28.42 15.76
C ARG A 72 -8.63 -28.21 14.36
N ILE A 73 -7.79 -27.72 13.45
CA ILE A 73 -8.15 -27.54 12.04
C ILE A 73 -7.85 -28.83 11.26
N GLY A 74 -8.74 -29.23 10.36
CA GLY A 74 -8.47 -30.34 9.44
C GLY A 74 -7.39 -29.98 8.42
N GLU A 75 -6.66 -30.97 7.93
CA GLU A 75 -5.52 -30.78 7.01
C GLU A 75 -5.92 -30.04 5.74
N HIS A 76 -7.06 -30.41 5.14
CA HIS A 76 -7.56 -29.74 3.93
C HIS A 76 -7.87 -28.25 4.15
N ASP A 77 -8.48 -27.90 5.28
CA ASP A 77 -8.79 -26.50 5.61
C ASP A 77 -7.50 -25.74 5.97
N ARG A 78 -6.52 -26.39 6.61
CA ARG A 78 -5.18 -25.82 6.86
C ARG A 78 -4.52 -25.43 5.55
N ILE A 79 -4.45 -26.32 4.58
CA ILE A 79 -3.86 -26.06 3.26
C ILE A 79 -4.58 -24.90 2.55
N SER A 80 -5.91 -24.88 2.60
CA SER A 80 -6.71 -23.79 2.02
C SER A 80 -6.41 -22.44 2.67
N LYS A 81 -6.21 -22.41 3.99
CA LYS A 81 -5.81 -21.20 4.73
C LYS A 81 -4.39 -20.77 4.41
N VAL A 82 -3.45 -21.68 4.28
CA VAL A 82 -2.07 -21.39 3.86
C VAL A 82 -2.06 -20.75 2.47
N ARG A 83 -2.80 -21.32 1.50
CA ARG A 83 -2.94 -20.74 0.15
C ARG A 83 -3.54 -19.32 0.18
N MET A 84 -4.52 -19.08 1.07
CA MET A 84 -5.09 -17.75 1.27
C MET A 84 -4.03 -16.78 1.80
N VAL A 85 -3.23 -17.18 2.79
CA VAL A 85 -2.14 -16.37 3.35
C VAL A 85 -1.10 -16.07 2.28
N GLU A 86 -0.68 -17.05 1.48
CA GLU A 86 0.24 -16.86 0.35
C GLU A 86 -0.26 -15.80 -0.64
N ARG A 87 -1.54 -15.86 -1.01
CA ARG A 87 -2.15 -14.89 -1.91
C ARG A 87 -2.11 -13.48 -1.32
N LEU A 88 -2.46 -13.32 -0.04
CA LEU A 88 -2.43 -12.01 0.64
C LEU A 88 -1.01 -11.44 0.74
N LEU A 89 -0.02 -12.31 0.99
CA LEU A 89 1.39 -11.93 1.00
C LEU A 89 1.89 -11.54 -0.41
N SER A 90 1.48 -12.26 -1.45
CA SER A 90 1.82 -11.91 -2.84
C SER A 90 1.20 -10.58 -3.31
N GLU A 91 0.04 -10.21 -2.74
CA GLU A 91 -0.57 -8.88 -2.90
C GLU A 91 0.19 -7.76 -2.15
N GLY A 92 1.25 -8.12 -1.40
CA GLY A 92 2.06 -7.19 -0.62
C GLY A 92 1.48 -6.82 0.75
N SER A 93 0.40 -7.47 1.19
CA SER A 93 -0.23 -7.21 2.49
C SER A 93 0.50 -7.95 3.61
N LYS A 94 0.60 -7.35 4.79
CA LYS A 94 0.97 -8.08 6.02
C LYS A 94 -0.19 -8.96 6.47
N VAL A 95 0.12 -10.14 7.00
CA VAL A 95 -0.91 -11.08 7.46
C VAL A 95 -0.70 -11.43 8.92
N LYS A 96 -1.71 -11.12 9.75
CA LYS A 96 -1.80 -11.56 11.14
C LYS A 96 -2.58 -12.88 11.17
N ILE A 97 -1.92 -13.95 11.56
CA ILE A 97 -2.56 -15.26 11.74
C ILE A 97 -2.91 -15.41 13.21
N VAL A 98 -4.18 -15.69 13.49
CA VAL A 98 -4.73 -15.79 14.85
C VAL A 98 -5.35 -17.15 15.05
N VAL A 99 -4.83 -17.90 16.03
CA VAL A 99 -5.44 -19.15 16.51
C VAL A 99 -6.28 -18.83 17.74
N ARG A 100 -7.60 -18.95 17.62
CA ARG A 100 -8.52 -18.63 18.71
C ARG A 100 -8.99 -19.90 19.43
N PHE A 101 -8.76 -19.96 20.73
CA PHE A 101 -9.22 -21.05 21.59
C PHE A 101 -10.66 -20.84 22.06
N ARG A 102 -11.44 -21.91 22.12
CA ARG A 102 -12.80 -21.91 22.64
C ARG A 102 -12.89 -22.75 23.90
N GLY A 103 -13.48 -22.20 24.97
CA GLY A 103 -13.71 -22.91 26.20
C GLY A 103 -12.44 -23.55 26.77
N ARG A 104 -12.45 -24.87 26.97
CA ARG A 104 -11.35 -25.66 27.55
C ARG A 104 -10.11 -25.80 26.63
N GLU A 105 -10.19 -25.41 25.35
CA GLU A 105 -9.05 -25.50 24.44
C GLU A 105 -7.87 -24.61 24.88
N ILE A 106 -8.14 -23.60 25.71
CA ILE A 106 -7.11 -22.69 26.22
C ILE A 106 -6.12 -23.39 27.17
N THR A 107 -6.52 -24.55 27.74
CA THR A 107 -5.63 -25.36 28.61
C THR A 107 -4.56 -26.11 27.82
N HIS A 108 -4.69 -26.17 26.49
CA HIS A 108 -3.79 -26.86 25.58
C HIS A 108 -3.25 -25.91 24.51
N PRO A 109 -2.48 -24.87 24.89
CA PRO A 109 -1.96 -23.88 23.97
C PRO A 109 -0.92 -24.45 23.01
N GLU A 110 -0.31 -25.58 23.35
CA GLU A 110 0.68 -26.29 22.54
C GLU A 110 0.18 -26.62 21.13
N PHE A 111 -1.12 -26.99 20.99
CA PHE A 111 -1.71 -27.26 19.68
C PHE A 111 -1.72 -26.01 18.80
N GLY A 112 -2.03 -24.84 19.38
CA GLY A 112 -2.00 -23.56 18.66
C GLY A 112 -0.60 -23.15 18.25
N MET A 113 0.38 -23.35 19.12
CA MET A 113 1.79 -23.04 18.83
C MET A 113 2.35 -23.96 17.74
N THR A 114 2.08 -25.27 17.81
CA THR A 114 2.50 -26.24 16.79
C THR A 114 1.87 -25.93 15.44
N LEU A 115 0.57 -25.56 15.42
CA LEU A 115 -0.12 -25.16 14.19
C LEU A 115 0.50 -23.90 13.57
N LEU A 116 0.79 -22.87 14.37
CA LEU A 116 1.44 -21.64 13.86
C LEU A 116 2.84 -21.90 13.34
N LYS A 117 3.62 -22.76 14.01
CA LYS A 117 4.94 -23.18 13.51
C LYS A 117 4.83 -23.90 12.17
N SER A 118 3.94 -24.88 12.05
CA SER A 118 3.72 -25.60 10.79
C SER A 118 3.32 -24.66 9.64
N VAL A 119 2.44 -23.67 9.92
CA VAL A 119 2.07 -22.66 8.91
C VAL A 119 3.24 -21.75 8.55
N ALA A 120 4.09 -21.40 9.51
CA ALA A 120 5.29 -20.62 9.24
C ALA A 120 6.30 -21.39 8.38
N ASP A 121 6.47 -22.70 8.66
CA ASP A 121 7.35 -23.59 7.89
C ASP A 121 6.87 -23.73 6.43
N ASP A 122 5.54 -23.91 6.22
CA ASP A 122 4.94 -23.97 4.88
C ASP A 122 5.14 -22.66 4.07
N LEU A 123 5.32 -21.53 4.76
CA LEU A 123 5.51 -20.21 4.15
C LEU A 123 6.97 -19.76 4.10
N THR A 124 7.90 -20.64 4.49
CA THR A 124 9.34 -20.35 4.42
C THR A 124 9.76 -19.99 2.99
N GLY A 125 10.55 -18.91 2.85
CA GLY A 125 10.97 -18.38 1.54
C GLY A 125 9.92 -17.53 0.80
N LYS A 126 8.66 -17.44 1.32
CA LYS A 126 7.60 -16.59 0.78
C LYS A 126 7.21 -15.46 1.73
N ALA A 127 7.49 -15.63 3.00
CA ALA A 127 7.17 -14.66 4.05
C ALA A 127 8.30 -14.51 5.05
N ARG A 128 8.41 -13.32 5.61
CA ARG A 128 9.27 -13.02 6.74
C ARG A 128 8.41 -12.91 8.00
N LEU A 129 8.86 -13.55 9.08
CA LEU A 129 8.24 -13.40 10.39
C LEU A 129 8.53 -11.98 10.94
N GLU A 130 7.49 -11.18 11.11
CA GLU A 130 7.59 -9.82 11.67
C GLU A 130 7.34 -9.82 13.18
N LYS A 131 6.35 -10.61 13.64
CA LYS A 131 6.08 -10.83 15.06
C LYS A 131 6.00 -12.33 15.32
N VAL A 132 6.79 -12.79 16.29
CA VAL A 132 6.76 -14.18 16.77
C VAL A 132 5.40 -14.53 17.37
N PRO A 133 5.03 -15.84 17.41
CA PRO A 133 3.82 -16.26 18.06
C PRO A 133 3.76 -15.80 19.52
N ALA A 134 2.73 -15.05 19.87
CA ALA A 134 2.51 -14.51 21.21
C ALA A 134 1.05 -14.67 21.63
N PHE A 135 0.84 -14.82 22.94
CA PHE A 135 -0.50 -14.88 23.51
C PHE A 135 -1.15 -13.49 23.53
N GLU A 136 -2.39 -13.42 23.04
CA GLU A 136 -3.26 -12.25 23.12
C GLU A 136 -4.61 -12.70 23.71
N GLY A 137 -4.73 -12.68 25.03
CA GLY A 137 -5.94 -13.12 25.75
C GLY A 137 -6.26 -14.61 25.49
N ARG A 138 -7.34 -14.90 24.77
CA ARG A 138 -7.77 -16.28 24.42
C ARG A 138 -7.30 -16.72 23.03
N SER A 139 -6.25 -16.15 22.53
CA SER A 139 -5.72 -16.47 21.21
C SER A 139 -4.19 -16.39 21.20
N ILE A 140 -3.59 -17.07 20.26
CA ILE A 140 -2.17 -16.92 19.93
C ILE A 140 -2.12 -16.29 18.54
N SER A 141 -1.31 -15.26 18.36
CA SER A 141 -1.16 -14.61 17.07
C SER A 141 0.30 -14.50 16.66
N MET A 142 0.54 -14.56 15.34
CA MET A 142 1.80 -14.21 14.72
C MET A 142 1.57 -13.28 13.54
N THR A 143 2.55 -12.46 13.18
CA THR A 143 2.44 -11.57 12.02
C THR A 143 3.52 -11.91 11.01
N LEU A 144 3.11 -12.12 9.77
CA LEU A 144 3.96 -12.37 8.64
C LEU A 144 3.94 -11.16 7.70
N ALA A 145 5.11 -10.79 7.21
CA ALA A 145 5.28 -9.77 6.18
C ALA A 145 5.75 -10.43 4.88
N PRO A 146 5.39 -9.90 3.71
CA PRO A 146 5.88 -10.40 2.44
C PRO A 146 7.40 -10.23 2.36
N GLU A 147 8.08 -11.19 1.74
CA GLU A 147 9.50 -11.05 1.46
C GLU A 147 9.72 -10.00 0.36
N LYS A 148 10.70 -9.08 0.57
CA LYS A 148 10.94 -7.94 -0.35
C LYS A 148 11.15 -8.36 -1.81
N SER A 149 11.62 -9.58 -2.06
CA SER A 149 11.84 -10.14 -3.41
C SER A 149 10.53 -10.37 -4.20
N ILE A 150 9.39 -10.50 -3.53
CA ILE A 150 8.08 -10.77 -4.20
C ILE A 150 7.46 -9.47 -4.70
N ILE A 151 7.71 -8.34 -4.03
CA ILE A 151 7.13 -7.03 -4.37
C ILE A 151 7.71 -6.51 -5.70
N THR A 152 8.96 -6.87 -6.04
CA THR A 152 9.65 -6.38 -7.24
C THR A 152 9.18 -7.08 -8.52
N LYS A 153 8.66 -8.32 -8.45
CA LYS A 153 8.23 -9.08 -9.65
C LYS A 153 6.85 -8.67 -10.21
N GLY A 154 6.01 -8.02 -9.39
CA GLY A 154 4.68 -7.55 -9.84
C GLY A 154 4.67 -6.22 -10.59
N ASN A 155 5.75 -5.42 -10.49
CA ASN A 155 5.78 -4.07 -11.05
C ASN A 155 6.54 -3.96 -12.38
N THR A 156 7.23 -5.03 -12.82
CA THR A 156 8.06 -5.00 -14.05
C THR A 156 7.31 -5.42 -15.30
N GLN A 157 6.08 -5.97 -15.20
CA GLN A 157 5.31 -6.39 -16.37
C GLN A 157 4.44 -5.30 -16.99
N ASN A 158 4.20 -4.15 -16.28
CA ASN A 158 3.41 -3.04 -16.82
C ASN A 158 4.22 -1.89 -17.43
N ALA A 159 5.55 -2.00 -17.49
CA ALA A 159 6.41 -0.94 -18.02
C ALA A 159 6.91 -1.19 -19.46
N LYS A 160 6.47 -2.27 -20.13
CA LYS A 160 7.00 -2.65 -21.47
C LYS A 160 6.03 -2.55 -22.65
N THR A 161 4.88 -1.90 -22.48
CA THR A 161 3.90 -1.76 -23.57
C THR A 161 3.51 -0.32 -23.90
N GLU A 162 4.38 0.66 -23.65
CA GLU A 162 4.17 2.01 -24.19
C GLU A 162 5.50 2.53 -24.77
N ASN A 163 5.90 1.99 -25.90
CA ASN A 163 6.75 2.65 -26.91
C ASN A 163 6.83 1.76 -28.15
N THR A 164 5.86 1.92 -29.04
CA THR A 164 6.02 1.78 -30.50
C THR A 164 5.03 2.73 -31.16
#